data_319a566b46c22daf9f140f9ca90c8177
#
_entry.id   319a566b46c22daf9f140f9ca90c8177
#
_cell.length_a   1.000
_cell.length_b   1.000
_cell.length_c   1.000
_cell.angle_alpha   90.00
_cell.angle_beta   90.00
_cell.angle_gamma   90.00
#
_symmetry.space_group_name_H-M   'P 1'
#
loop_
_entity.id
_entity.type
_entity.pdbx_description
1 polymer ?
#
loop_
_entity_poly.entity_id
_entity_poly.type
_entity_poly.pdbx_seq_one_letter_code
_entity_poly.pdbx_strand_id
1 'polypeptide(L)'
;YKAVRSSGAGGQNVNKVSSKVVLTFDFSTTQAFSEEELALLQLKLANRISSENLLILNCDEDRSQRKNKEIVTKRFLELIEKALIVPKKRKPTRIPRSVIEKRIKAKKATGEIKQNRRKPEL
;
A
#
# COMPACT_ATOMS: atom_id res chain seq x y z
N TYR A 1 10.59 -21.08 -6.81
CA TYR A 1 11.25 -20.19 -7.79
C TYR A 1 11.30 -20.85 -9.16
N LYS A 2 10.99 -20.08 -10.19
CA LYS A 2 11.08 -20.50 -11.59
C LYS A 2 11.91 -19.47 -12.36
N ALA A 3 12.90 -19.92 -13.11
CA ALA A 3 13.64 -19.07 -14.04
C ALA A 3 12.92 -19.03 -15.39
N VAL A 4 12.72 -17.84 -15.93
CA VAL A 4 12.02 -17.60 -17.18
C VAL A 4 12.86 -16.68 -18.07
N ARG A 5 12.68 -16.73 -19.38
CA ARG A 5 13.29 -15.77 -20.29
C ARG A 5 12.76 -14.37 -19.99
N SER A 6 13.66 -13.39 -19.98
CA SER A 6 13.25 -12.00 -19.78
C SER A 6 12.50 -11.50 -21.03
N SER A 7 11.45 -10.72 -20.83
CA SER A 7 10.66 -10.12 -21.90
C SER A 7 11.22 -8.72 -22.22
N GLY A 8 12.30 -8.64 -22.99
CA GLY A 8 12.84 -7.37 -23.47
C GLY A 8 12.73 -7.23 -24.98
N ALA A 9 12.73 -6.00 -25.49
CA ALA A 9 12.75 -5.71 -26.91
C ALA A 9 14.08 -6.14 -27.53
N GLY A 10 14.09 -7.33 -28.15
CA GLY A 10 15.00 -7.82 -29.14
C GLY A 10 16.53 -7.68 -28.92
N GLY A 11 17.16 -8.82 -28.71
CA GLY A 11 18.60 -9.05 -28.88
C GLY A 11 18.90 -10.52 -28.75
N GLN A 12 19.95 -11.03 -29.43
CA GLN A 12 20.30 -12.46 -29.38
C GLN A 12 20.51 -13.01 -27.95
N ASN A 13 20.93 -12.17 -26.98
CA ASN A 13 21.13 -12.56 -25.59
C ASN A 13 19.82 -12.72 -24.82
N VAL A 14 18.80 -11.92 -25.11
CA VAL A 14 17.49 -11.96 -24.41
C VAL A 14 16.77 -13.28 -24.67
N ASN A 15 16.95 -13.86 -25.87
CA ASN A 15 16.31 -15.11 -26.25
C ASN A 15 17.04 -16.37 -25.73
N LYS A 16 18.28 -16.25 -25.25
CA LYS A 16 19.10 -17.38 -24.82
C LYS A 16 19.30 -17.47 -23.30
N VAL A 17 19.09 -16.38 -22.58
CA VAL A 17 19.38 -16.32 -21.13
C VAL A 17 18.09 -16.19 -20.31
N SER A 18 17.85 -17.11 -19.40
CA SER A 18 16.71 -17.11 -18.48
C SER A 18 17.08 -16.37 -17.19
N SER A 19 17.27 -15.05 -17.25
CA SER A 19 17.65 -14.24 -16.10
C SER A 19 16.47 -13.80 -15.22
N LYS A 20 15.26 -13.77 -15.78
CA LYS A 20 14.04 -13.42 -15.03
C LYS A 20 13.69 -14.52 -14.04
N VAL A 21 13.47 -14.12 -12.79
CA VAL A 21 13.07 -15.01 -11.70
C VAL A 21 11.63 -14.72 -11.30
N VAL A 22 10.81 -15.75 -11.24
CA VAL A 22 9.45 -15.72 -10.72
C VAL A 22 9.43 -16.49 -9.40
N LEU A 23 9.00 -15.82 -8.33
CA LEU A 23 8.73 -16.42 -7.04
C LEU A 23 7.21 -16.61 -6.93
N THR A 24 6.79 -17.83 -6.66
CA THR A 24 5.39 -18.16 -6.36
C THR A 24 5.32 -18.66 -4.93
N PHE A 25 4.45 -18.06 -4.12
CA PHE A 25 4.20 -18.45 -2.75
C PHE A 25 2.73 -18.82 -2.59
N ASP A 26 2.48 -20.01 -2.04
CA ASP A 26 1.14 -20.55 -1.82
C ASP A 26 0.76 -20.39 -0.34
N PHE A 27 -0.30 -19.60 -0.09
CA PHE A 27 -0.84 -19.39 1.25
C PHE A 27 -1.70 -20.56 1.74
N SER A 28 -2.12 -21.46 0.86
CA SER A 28 -3.00 -22.58 1.24
C SER A 28 -2.23 -23.71 1.90
N THR A 29 -0.97 -23.91 1.51
CA THR A 29 -0.14 -25.05 1.97
C THR A 29 0.87 -24.67 3.03
N THR A 30 1.02 -23.38 3.32
CA THR A 30 2.04 -22.88 4.25
C THR A 30 1.66 -23.13 5.70
N GLN A 31 2.62 -23.60 6.50
CA GLN A 31 2.53 -23.70 7.95
C GLN A 31 3.38 -22.65 8.67
N ALA A 32 3.93 -21.68 7.94
CA ALA A 32 4.84 -20.67 8.48
C ALA A 32 4.15 -19.55 9.26
N PHE A 33 2.81 -19.43 9.15
CA PHE A 33 2.02 -18.37 9.77
C PHE A 33 0.87 -18.95 10.58
N SER A 34 0.46 -18.24 11.63
CA SER A 34 -0.77 -18.56 12.37
C SER A 34 -2.01 -18.23 11.53
N GLU A 35 -3.16 -18.78 11.93
CA GLU A 35 -4.44 -18.51 11.22
C GLU A 35 -4.79 -17.00 11.20
N GLU A 36 -4.50 -16.28 12.30
CA GLU A 36 -4.72 -14.83 12.41
C GLU A 36 -3.80 -14.05 11.45
N GLU A 37 -2.53 -14.45 11.36
CA GLU A 37 -1.57 -13.85 10.43
C GLU A 37 -1.94 -14.13 8.97
N LEU A 38 -2.38 -15.34 8.66
CA LEU A 38 -2.87 -15.70 7.31
C LEU A 38 -4.08 -14.86 6.92
N ALA A 39 -5.06 -14.72 7.82
CA ALA A 39 -6.22 -13.86 7.57
C ALA A 39 -5.83 -12.41 7.32
N LEU A 40 -4.87 -11.88 8.11
CA LEU A 40 -4.36 -10.52 7.94
C LEU A 40 -3.60 -10.35 6.62
N LEU A 41 -2.76 -11.32 6.24
CA LEU A 41 -2.03 -11.33 4.98
C LEU A 41 -2.99 -11.37 3.79
N GLN A 42 -3.99 -12.24 3.81
CA GLN A 42 -5.01 -12.33 2.76
C GLN A 42 -5.80 -11.03 2.63
N LEU A 43 -6.17 -10.40 3.73
CA LEU A 43 -6.87 -9.10 3.73
C LEU A 43 -6.02 -8.00 3.12
N LYS A 44 -4.76 -7.88 3.55
CA LYS A 44 -3.89 -6.77 3.10
C LYS A 44 -3.30 -6.98 1.72
N LEU A 45 -3.10 -8.20 1.30
CA LEU A 45 -2.54 -8.56 0.01
C LEU A 45 -3.60 -9.01 -1.01
N ALA A 46 -4.89 -8.82 -0.72
CA ALA A 46 -6.00 -9.24 -1.58
C ALA A 46 -5.83 -8.83 -3.06
N ASN A 47 -5.28 -7.64 -3.31
CA ASN A 47 -5.02 -7.13 -4.67
C ASN A 47 -3.80 -7.77 -5.37
N ARG A 48 -3.03 -8.61 -4.67
CA ARG A 48 -1.80 -9.25 -5.18
C ARG A 48 -1.85 -10.76 -5.14
N ILE A 49 -2.81 -11.31 -4.42
CA ILE A 49 -3.03 -12.75 -4.33
C ILE A 49 -4.01 -13.13 -5.42
N SER A 50 -3.69 -14.20 -6.16
CA SER A 50 -4.59 -14.74 -7.17
C SER A 50 -5.79 -15.46 -6.52
N SER A 51 -6.81 -15.79 -7.33
CA SER A 51 -7.95 -16.60 -6.90
C SER A 51 -7.56 -17.99 -6.34
N GLU A 52 -6.37 -18.46 -6.68
CA GLU A 52 -5.80 -19.73 -6.19
C GLU A 52 -4.96 -19.56 -4.91
N ASN A 53 -5.06 -18.42 -4.20
CA ASN A 53 -4.25 -18.08 -3.02
C ASN A 53 -2.72 -18.05 -3.28
N LEU A 54 -2.33 -17.75 -4.51
CA LEU A 54 -0.92 -17.65 -4.90
C LEU A 54 -0.47 -16.18 -4.95
N LEU A 55 0.64 -15.88 -4.30
CA LEU A 55 1.36 -14.62 -4.46
C LEU A 55 2.49 -14.82 -5.46
N ILE A 56 2.46 -14.09 -6.56
CA ILE A 56 3.45 -14.17 -7.63
C ILE A 56 4.24 -12.87 -7.69
N LEU A 57 5.55 -12.96 -7.52
CA LEU A 57 6.49 -11.85 -7.68
C LEU A 57 7.51 -12.20 -8.76
N ASN A 58 7.90 -11.21 -9.56
CA ASN A 58 8.91 -11.39 -10.60
C ASN A 58 10.01 -10.33 -10.47
N CYS A 59 11.20 -10.68 -10.94
CA CYS A 59 12.33 -9.77 -11.07
C CYS A 59 13.16 -10.12 -12.30
N ASP A 60 13.47 -9.08 -13.09
CA ASP A 60 14.28 -9.14 -14.30
C ASP A 60 15.21 -7.92 -14.41
N GLU A 61 15.59 -7.31 -13.29
CA GLU A 61 16.35 -6.05 -13.22
C GLU A 61 17.84 -6.24 -13.52
N ASP A 62 18.41 -7.39 -13.12
CA ASP A 62 19.81 -7.69 -13.34
C ASP A 62 19.98 -8.76 -14.42
N ARG A 63 21.15 -8.79 -15.04
CA ARG A 63 21.53 -9.84 -15.99
C ARG A 63 21.76 -11.19 -15.30
N SER A 64 22.05 -11.17 -14.01
CA SER A 64 22.32 -12.37 -13.20
C SER A 64 21.02 -12.90 -12.60
N GLN A 65 20.68 -14.13 -12.93
CA GLN A 65 19.58 -14.87 -12.32
C GLN A 65 19.71 -14.95 -10.79
N ARG A 66 20.93 -15.11 -10.27
CA ARG A 66 21.20 -15.18 -8.82
C ARG A 66 20.83 -13.86 -8.13
N LYS A 67 21.25 -12.73 -8.69
CA LYS A 67 20.89 -11.42 -8.15
C LYS A 67 19.39 -11.16 -8.21
N ASN A 68 18.73 -11.51 -9.32
CA ASN A 68 17.28 -11.39 -9.43
C ASN A 68 16.55 -12.25 -8.39
N LYS A 69 17.07 -13.43 -8.06
CA LYS A 69 16.54 -14.27 -7.00
C LYS A 69 16.69 -13.61 -5.63
N GLU A 70 17.84 -13.02 -5.31
CA GLU A 70 18.08 -12.29 -4.07
C GLU A 70 17.14 -11.08 -3.94
N ILE A 71 16.97 -10.30 -5.02
CA ILE A 71 16.09 -9.13 -5.07
C ILE A 71 14.63 -9.52 -4.86
N VAL A 72 14.13 -10.53 -5.58
CA VAL A 72 12.73 -10.95 -5.44
C VAL A 72 12.43 -11.54 -4.06
N THR A 73 13.41 -12.24 -3.47
CA THR A 73 13.29 -12.76 -2.09
C THR A 73 13.21 -11.62 -1.08
N LYS A 74 14.07 -10.62 -1.20
CA LYS A 74 14.04 -9.43 -0.33
C LYS A 74 12.72 -8.70 -0.44
N ARG A 75 12.21 -8.47 -1.65
CA ARG A 75 10.89 -7.86 -1.89
C ARG A 75 9.75 -8.66 -1.27
N PHE A 76 9.81 -9.97 -1.37
CA PHE A 76 8.83 -10.86 -0.75
C PHE A 76 8.82 -10.69 0.78
N LEU A 77 9.98 -10.75 1.43
CA LEU A 77 10.10 -10.58 2.87
C LEU A 77 9.59 -9.21 3.34
N GLU A 78 10.04 -8.13 2.69
CA GLU A 78 9.56 -6.76 3.00
C GLU A 78 8.04 -6.62 2.84
N LEU A 79 7.46 -7.29 1.85
CA LEU A 79 6.02 -7.24 1.60
C LEU A 79 5.24 -7.97 2.69
N ILE A 80 5.72 -9.13 3.12
CA ILE A 80 5.13 -9.90 4.23
C ILE A 80 5.26 -9.13 5.55
N GLU A 81 6.46 -8.62 5.88
CA GLU A 81 6.67 -7.81 7.10
C GLU A 81 5.71 -6.62 7.16
N LYS A 82 5.62 -5.84 6.08
CA LYS A 82 4.69 -4.70 6.00
C LYS A 82 3.23 -5.11 6.14
N ALA A 83 2.87 -6.26 5.63
CA ALA A 83 1.51 -6.78 5.73
C ALA A 83 1.17 -7.28 7.14
N LEU A 84 2.13 -7.82 7.89
CA LEU A 84 1.92 -8.26 9.27
C LEU A 84 1.86 -7.11 10.29
N ILE A 85 2.34 -5.91 9.95
CA ILE A 85 2.25 -4.75 10.84
C ILE A 85 0.80 -4.34 11.02
N VAL A 86 0.28 -4.45 12.25
CA VAL A 86 -1.04 -3.92 12.61
C VAL A 86 -0.90 -2.45 12.98
N PRO A 87 -1.50 -1.51 12.22
CA PRO A 87 -1.39 -0.09 12.50
C PRO A 87 -2.13 0.25 13.80
N LYS A 88 -1.48 1.06 14.65
CA LYS A 88 -2.12 1.58 15.87
C LYS A 88 -3.37 2.39 15.51
N LYS A 89 -4.49 2.12 16.18
CA LYS A 89 -5.74 2.86 16.00
C LYS A 89 -5.51 4.36 16.27
N ARG A 90 -5.77 5.19 15.26
CA ARG A 90 -5.63 6.65 15.38
C ARG A 90 -6.77 7.19 16.26
N LYS A 91 -6.41 7.98 17.27
CA LYS A 91 -7.39 8.75 18.04
C LYS A 91 -7.82 9.97 17.22
N PRO A 92 -9.12 10.33 17.18
CA PRO A 92 -9.56 11.53 16.50
C PRO A 92 -8.96 12.77 17.18
N THR A 93 -8.45 13.70 16.38
CA THR A 93 -7.87 14.95 16.88
C THR A 93 -9.02 15.90 17.26
N ARG A 94 -9.00 16.46 18.46
CA ARG A 94 -9.95 17.50 18.87
C ARG A 94 -9.67 18.79 18.12
N ILE A 95 -10.74 19.52 17.78
CA ILE A 95 -10.63 20.84 17.15
C ILE A 95 -9.98 21.81 18.14
N PRO A 96 -8.89 22.51 17.78
CA PRO A 96 -8.24 23.50 18.65
C PRO A 96 -9.21 24.63 19.02
N ARG A 97 -9.12 25.13 20.27
CA ARG A 97 -9.94 26.25 20.76
C ARG A 97 -9.83 27.50 19.87
N SER A 98 -8.64 27.79 19.38
CA SER A 98 -8.39 28.92 18.49
C SER A 98 -9.23 28.89 17.18
N VAL A 99 -9.49 27.69 16.65
CA VAL A 99 -10.35 27.52 15.45
C VAL A 99 -11.80 27.81 15.79
N ILE A 100 -12.27 27.35 16.97
CA ILE A 100 -13.63 27.61 17.45
C ILE A 100 -13.83 29.13 17.67
N GLU A 101 -12.88 29.79 18.33
CA GLU A 101 -12.91 31.24 18.57
C GLU A 101 -12.92 32.05 17.28
N LYS A 102 -12.06 31.70 16.31
CA LYS A 102 -12.06 32.30 14.97
C LYS A 102 -13.41 32.17 14.29
N ARG A 103 -14.03 30.99 14.36
CA ARG A 103 -15.35 30.74 13.79
C ARG A 103 -16.43 31.61 14.46
N ILE A 104 -16.39 31.72 15.80
CA ILE A 104 -17.34 32.54 16.55
C ILE A 104 -17.16 34.04 16.19
N LYS A 105 -15.91 34.53 16.17
CA LYS A 105 -15.62 35.92 15.77
C LYS A 105 -16.13 36.22 14.35
N ALA A 106 -15.85 35.34 13.39
CA ALA A 106 -16.32 35.51 12.02
C ALA A 106 -17.86 35.54 11.92
N LYS A 107 -18.54 34.68 12.67
CA LYS A 107 -20.02 34.70 12.73
C LYS A 107 -20.58 35.98 13.35
N LYS A 108 -19.97 36.48 14.43
CA LYS A 108 -20.39 37.75 15.07
C LYS A 108 -20.22 38.92 14.10
N ALA A 109 -19.06 39.07 13.47
CA ALA A 109 -18.79 40.13 12.50
C ALA A 109 -19.81 40.10 11.32
N THR A 110 -20.11 38.89 10.80
CA THR A 110 -21.13 38.75 9.76
C THR A 110 -22.51 39.11 10.25
N GLY A 111 -22.83 38.80 11.52
CA GLY A 111 -24.10 39.19 12.19
C GLY A 111 -24.23 40.72 12.29
N GLU A 112 -23.19 41.40 12.75
CA GLU A 112 -23.15 42.87 12.87
C GLU A 112 -23.35 43.55 11.52
N ILE A 113 -22.67 43.06 10.47
CA ILE A 113 -22.86 43.57 9.12
C ILE A 113 -24.34 43.41 8.63
N LYS A 114 -24.96 42.27 8.96
CA LYS A 114 -26.38 42.05 8.61
C LYS A 114 -27.31 42.94 9.39
N GLN A 115 -27.07 43.19 10.67
CA GLN A 115 -27.85 44.11 11.49
C GLN A 115 -27.76 45.54 10.97
N ASN A 116 -26.58 46.02 10.61
CA ASN A 116 -26.34 47.35 10.07
C ASN A 116 -27.00 47.59 8.69
N ARG A 117 -27.38 46.52 7.99
CA ARG A 117 -28.11 46.58 6.71
C ARG A 117 -29.63 46.68 6.89
N ARG A 118 -30.19 46.53 8.10
CA ARG A 118 -31.62 46.72 8.34
C ARG A 118 -31.96 48.19 8.19
N LYS A 119 -33.12 48.50 7.56
CA LYS A 119 -33.64 49.85 7.54
C LYS A 119 -33.83 50.36 8.97
N PRO A 120 -33.43 51.60 9.27
CA PRO A 120 -33.74 52.20 10.55
C PRO A 120 -35.26 52.23 10.73
N GLU A 121 -35.73 51.81 11.90
CA GLU A 121 -37.10 51.95 12.29
C GLU A 121 -37.34 53.47 12.53
N LEU A 122 -38.22 54.07 11.72
CA LEU A 122 -38.69 55.47 11.84
C LEU A 122 -39.74 55.54 12.92
#